data_13f807ca4a30388d1d6af5c0952f8f56
#
_entry.id   13f807ca4a30388d1d6af5c0952f8f56
#
_cell.length_a   1.000
_cell.length_b   1.000
_cell.length_c   1.000
_cell.angle_alpha   90.00
_cell.angle_beta   90.00
_cell.angle_gamma   90.00
#
_symmetry.space_group_name_H-M   'P 1'
#
loop_
_entity.id
_entity.type
_entity.pdbx_description
1 polymer ?
#
loop_
_entity_poly.entity_id
_entity_poly.type
_entity_poly.pdbx_seq_one_letter_code
_entity_poly.pdbx_strand_id
1 'polypeptide(L)'
;MKKFLGVVATTVAALALSTTAANAVPAGNVVMFGDSFFANPTYAQVGGIQAAPGSSDIFYQGQPGSPSPQGCPQGQSNIGNELKKFGHDVVNMACSSAKAGGTSKRSNMQSQVSHALNRNTLNANTDSVLIQFGANDAPSLITDNPVTGASSDAILGEDYFKGMRDNISRIKRAAPNAKITVVSYPAVSAPNGALCPVRTQGFGPGFNLDFLAVAHNTEKFINSNMYRAARANNVNFYNLNAATKYNNMCANNSQRYVAGLVETGVPHNLSTHITHKGNREIARMLNNSAM
;
A
#
# COMPACT_ATOMS: atom_id res chain seq x y z
N MET A 1 19.72 91.43 -8.71
CA MET A 1 20.26 90.09 -8.67
C MET A 1 19.15 89.15 -8.15
N LYS A 2 18.44 88.44 -9.02
CA LYS A 2 17.38 87.53 -8.65
C LYS A 2 17.89 86.08 -8.90
N LYS A 3 18.02 85.33 -7.83
CA LYS A 3 18.41 83.90 -7.91
C LYS A 3 17.16 83.07 -8.19
N PHE A 4 17.15 82.28 -9.27
CA PHE A 4 16.18 81.25 -9.57
C PHE A 4 16.61 79.96 -8.89
N LEU A 5 15.77 79.41 -8.01
CA LEU A 5 15.88 78.06 -7.52
C LEU A 5 15.10 77.17 -8.46
N GLY A 6 15.78 76.24 -9.14
CA GLY A 6 15.14 75.18 -9.90
C GLY A 6 14.79 73.99 -8.97
N VAL A 7 13.51 73.60 -8.93
CA VAL A 7 13.04 72.41 -8.26
C VAL A 7 13.10 71.27 -9.27
N VAL A 8 13.92 70.27 -8.98
CA VAL A 8 13.95 68.98 -9.74
C VAL A 8 12.95 68.03 -9.11
N ALA A 9 11.89 67.79 -9.83
CA ALA A 9 10.90 66.71 -9.41
C ALA A 9 11.37 65.36 -9.92
N THR A 10 11.81 64.51 -9.03
CA THR A 10 12.11 63.07 -9.31
C THR A 10 10.82 62.26 -9.23
N THR A 11 10.33 61.86 -10.39
CA THR A 11 9.24 60.88 -10.49
C THR A 11 9.78 59.48 -10.26
N VAL A 12 9.41 58.87 -9.11
CA VAL A 12 9.66 57.44 -8.83
C VAL A 12 8.55 56.63 -9.50
N ALA A 13 8.90 55.93 -10.58
CA ALA A 13 7.99 54.96 -11.20
C ALA A 13 7.98 53.68 -10.34
N ALA A 14 6.88 53.44 -9.63
CA ALA A 14 6.65 52.16 -8.93
C ALA A 14 6.32 51.08 -9.97
N LEU A 15 7.25 50.17 -10.23
CA LEU A 15 6.95 48.92 -10.95
C LEU A 15 6.11 48.03 -10.03
N ALA A 16 4.82 47.95 -10.29
CA ALA A 16 3.97 46.91 -9.71
C ALA A 16 4.34 45.58 -10.34
N LEU A 17 5.12 44.76 -9.62
CA LEU A 17 5.27 43.35 -9.93
C LEU A 17 3.93 42.64 -9.66
N SER A 18 3.13 42.45 -10.70
CA SER A 18 2.00 41.54 -10.66
C SER A 18 2.53 40.11 -10.54
N THR A 19 2.61 39.61 -9.32
CA THR A 19 2.74 38.17 -9.10
C THR A 19 1.45 37.51 -9.61
N THR A 20 1.48 37.00 -10.84
CA THR A 20 0.49 36.05 -11.28
C THR A 20 0.60 34.85 -10.31
N ALA A 21 -0.40 34.71 -9.42
CA ALA A 21 -0.57 33.47 -8.69
C ALA A 21 -0.62 32.35 -9.75
N ALA A 22 0.41 31.54 -9.81
CA ALA A 22 0.37 30.32 -10.60
C ALA A 22 -0.86 29.57 -10.08
N ASN A 23 -1.91 29.47 -10.88
CA ASN A 23 -3.03 28.62 -10.58
C ASN A 23 -2.42 27.23 -10.37
N ALA A 24 -2.36 26.77 -9.12
CA ALA A 24 -1.95 25.43 -8.82
C ALA A 24 -2.90 24.53 -9.64
N VAL A 25 -2.33 23.78 -10.59
CA VAL A 25 -3.07 22.73 -11.28
C VAL A 25 -3.65 21.87 -10.16
N PRO A 26 -4.97 21.60 -10.13
CA PRO A 26 -5.52 20.72 -9.11
C PRO A 26 -4.70 19.44 -9.08
N ALA A 27 -4.17 19.08 -7.92
CA ALA A 27 -3.42 17.84 -7.78
C ALA A 27 -4.27 16.71 -8.36
N GLY A 28 -3.72 15.91 -9.26
CA GLY A 28 -4.41 14.77 -9.82
C GLY A 28 -4.66 13.72 -8.72
N ASN A 29 -5.46 12.74 -9.03
CA ASN A 29 -5.80 11.71 -8.07
C ASN A 29 -4.70 10.64 -7.95
N VAL A 30 -4.69 9.96 -6.82
CA VAL A 30 -3.92 8.73 -6.57
C VAL A 30 -4.85 7.54 -6.71
N VAL A 31 -4.53 6.59 -7.59
CA VAL A 31 -5.31 5.35 -7.74
C VAL A 31 -4.53 4.18 -7.19
N MET A 32 -5.16 3.40 -6.30
CA MET A 32 -4.54 2.25 -5.65
C MET A 32 -5.21 0.95 -6.12
N PHE A 33 -4.41 0.00 -6.58
CA PHE A 33 -4.81 -1.36 -6.95
C PHE A 33 -4.11 -2.37 -6.05
N GLY A 34 -4.85 -3.31 -5.47
CA GLY A 34 -4.21 -4.25 -4.55
C GLY A 34 -5.15 -5.25 -3.91
N ASP A 35 -4.61 -5.92 -2.92
CA ASP A 35 -5.30 -6.94 -2.14
C ASP A 35 -5.70 -6.44 -0.73
N SER A 36 -5.79 -7.38 0.21
CA SER A 36 -6.20 -7.09 1.60
C SER A 36 -5.24 -6.17 2.35
N PHE A 37 -3.98 -6.03 1.95
CA PHE A 37 -3.06 -5.11 2.60
C PHE A 37 -3.40 -3.65 2.31
N PHE A 38 -3.82 -3.32 1.08
CA PHE A 38 -4.32 -1.99 0.75
C PHE A 38 -5.78 -1.77 1.16
N ALA A 39 -6.62 -2.81 1.09
CA ALA A 39 -8.02 -2.72 1.54
C ALA A 39 -8.13 -2.66 3.07
N ASN A 40 -7.29 -3.41 3.76
CA ASN A 40 -7.24 -3.59 5.21
C ASN A 40 -8.63 -3.64 5.88
N PRO A 41 -9.55 -4.53 5.39
CA PRO A 41 -10.91 -4.60 5.92
C PRO A 41 -10.90 -5.04 7.37
N THR A 42 -12.00 -4.81 8.08
CA THR A 42 -12.17 -5.35 9.43
C THR A 42 -12.52 -6.83 9.38
N TYR A 43 -12.25 -7.50 10.48
CA TYR A 43 -12.62 -8.89 10.69
C TYR A 43 -14.11 -9.17 10.40
N ALA A 44 -14.99 -8.33 10.95
CA ALA A 44 -16.44 -8.46 10.71
C ALA A 44 -16.81 -8.30 9.23
N GLN A 45 -16.11 -7.46 8.47
CA GLN A 45 -16.37 -7.24 7.05
C GLN A 45 -15.99 -8.43 6.16
N VAL A 46 -15.08 -9.28 6.59
CA VAL A 46 -14.69 -10.49 5.83
C VAL A 46 -15.41 -11.76 6.32
N GLY A 47 -16.37 -11.61 7.24
CA GLY A 47 -17.24 -12.69 7.67
C GLY A 47 -16.61 -13.68 8.66
N GLY A 48 -15.64 -13.24 9.42
CA GLY A 48 -15.03 -14.08 10.45
C GLY A 48 -14.12 -15.23 9.96
N ILE A 49 -14.04 -15.42 8.65
CA ILE A 49 -13.43 -16.62 8.05
C ILE A 49 -11.89 -16.57 8.05
N GLN A 50 -11.30 -15.40 8.29
CA GLN A 50 -9.84 -15.20 8.25
C GLN A 50 -9.20 -15.01 9.63
N ALA A 51 -9.94 -15.26 10.69
CA ALA A 51 -9.35 -15.24 12.01
C ALA A 51 -8.84 -16.61 12.41
N ALA A 52 -7.68 -16.58 13.00
CA ALA A 52 -7.21 -17.73 13.73
C ALA A 52 -8.14 -18.04 14.90
N PRO A 53 -8.36 -19.33 15.22
CA PRO A 53 -9.04 -19.70 16.44
C PRO A 53 -8.41 -18.99 17.65
N GLY A 54 -9.21 -18.24 18.44
CA GLY A 54 -8.73 -17.51 19.61
C GLY A 54 -8.42 -16.02 19.40
N SER A 55 -8.49 -15.49 18.17
CA SER A 55 -8.54 -14.03 17.96
C SER A 55 -9.93 -13.54 18.31
N SER A 56 -10.14 -13.15 19.56
CA SER A 56 -11.44 -12.63 20.00
C SER A 56 -11.62 -11.20 19.56
N ASP A 57 -12.82 -10.86 19.09
CA ASP A 57 -13.24 -9.51 18.68
C ASP A 57 -13.05 -8.43 19.75
N ILE A 58 -12.84 -8.83 21.01
CA ILE A 58 -12.67 -7.90 22.13
C ILE A 58 -11.37 -7.10 22.10
N PHE A 59 -10.37 -7.51 21.30
CA PHE A 59 -9.06 -6.87 21.27
C PHE A 59 -8.80 -6.07 20.00
N TYR A 60 -9.56 -6.28 18.92
CA TYR A 60 -9.34 -5.51 17.74
C TYR A 60 -10.14 -4.20 17.76
N GLN A 61 -9.55 -3.13 17.29
CA GLN A 61 -10.14 -1.79 17.29
C GLN A 61 -10.49 -1.30 15.87
N GLY A 62 -10.64 -2.24 14.93
CA GLY A 62 -10.95 -1.92 13.56
C GLY A 62 -12.40 -1.47 13.40
N GLN A 63 -12.59 -0.40 12.62
CA GLN A 63 -13.89 0.09 12.21
C GLN A 63 -14.08 -0.09 10.71
N PRO A 64 -15.30 -0.44 10.24
CA PRO A 64 -15.58 -0.48 8.82
C PRO A 64 -15.41 0.92 8.20
N GLY A 65 -14.76 0.97 7.05
CA GLY A 65 -14.67 2.16 6.22
C GLY A 65 -15.64 2.09 5.04
N SER A 66 -15.59 3.10 4.18
CA SER A 66 -16.32 3.07 2.92
C SER A 66 -15.80 1.95 2.02
N PRO A 67 -16.69 1.19 1.35
CA PRO A 67 -16.25 0.16 0.42
C PRO A 67 -15.49 0.77 -0.76
N SER A 68 -14.70 -0.06 -1.45
CA SER A 68 -14.08 0.34 -2.71
C SER A 68 -15.15 0.69 -3.74
N PRO A 69 -14.82 1.43 -4.83
CA PRO A 69 -15.76 1.73 -5.90
C PRO A 69 -16.43 0.51 -6.55
N GLN A 70 -15.83 -0.67 -6.44
CA GLN A 70 -16.41 -1.93 -6.91
C GLN A 70 -17.13 -2.73 -5.79
N GLY A 71 -17.32 -2.13 -4.60
CA GLY A 71 -18.08 -2.73 -3.51
C GLY A 71 -17.27 -3.66 -2.59
N CYS A 72 -15.95 -3.74 -2.71
CA CYS A 72 -15.15 -4.54 -1.80
C CYS A 72 -15.04 -3.89 -0.42
N PRO A 73 -15.17 -4.66 0.66
CA PRO A 73 -14.97 -4.18 2.02
C PRO A 73 -13.58 -3.57 2.22
N GLN A 74 -13.55 -2.40 2.86
CA GLN A 74 -12.32 -1.72 3.26
C GLN A 74 -12.47 -1.22 4.70
N GLY A 75 -11.43 -1.32 5.49
CA GLY A 75 -11.43 -0.79 6.86
C GLY A 75 -11.24 0.73 6.87
N GLN A 76 -11.70 1.38 7.93
CA GLN A 76 -11.47 2.81 8.12
C GLN A 76 -9.97 3.12 8.21
N SER A 77 -9.20 2.29 8.94
CA SER A 77 -7.74 2.37 8.97
C SER A 77 -7.16 1.58 7.80
N ASN A 78 -6.85 2.24 6.71
CA ASN A 78 -6.09 1.73 5.58
C ASN A 78 -5.17 2.80 5.01
N ILE A 79 -4.18 2.40 4.21
CA ILE A 79 -3.18 3.31 3.64
C ILE A 79 -3.83 4.42 2.81
N GLY A 80 -4.85 4.10 2.01
CA GLY A 80 -5.54 5.08 1.16
C GLY A 80 -6.21 6.19 1.97
N ASN A 81 -6.87 5.85 3.08
CA ASN A 81 -7.49 6.84 3.96
C ASN A 81 -6.43 7.67 4.73
N GLU A 82 -5.28 7.09 5.02
CA GLU A 82 -4.17 7.86 5.61
C GLU A 82 -3.54 8.80 4.59
N LEU A 83 -3.41 8.42 3.31
CA LEU A 83 -2.95 9.31 2.24
C LEU A 83 -3.89 10.50 2.02
N LYS A 84 -5.20 10.33 2.16
CA LYS A 84 -6.15 11.45 2.12
C LYS A 84 -5.87 12.52 3.18
N LYS A 85 -5.35 12.14 4.34
CA LYS A 85 -4.97 13.09 5.40
C LYS A 85 -3.74 13.95 5.03
N PHE A 86 -2.95 13.53 4.03
CA PHE A 86 -1.88 14.32 3.44
C PHE A 86 -2.35 15.22 2.29
N GLY A 87 -3.67 15.28 2.03
CA GLY A 87 -4.26 16.15 1.01
C GLY A 87 -4.43 15.52 -0.37
N HIS A 88 -4.14 14.20 -0.52
CA HIS A 88 -4.35 13.51 -1.79
C HIS A 88 -5.81 13.15 -2.03
N ASP A 89 -6.29 13.29 -3.26
CA ASP A 89 -7.53 12.65 -3.71
C ASP A 89 -7.22 11.18 -4.04
N VAL A 90 -7.67 10.26 -3.19
CA VAL A 90 -7.32 8.83 -3.28
C VAL A 90 -8.52 7.98 -3.62
N VAL A 91 -8.39 7.19 -4.69
CA VAL A 91 -9.33 6.14 -5.08
C VAL A 91 -8.69 4.77 -4.81
N ASN A 92 -9.10 4.11 -3.74
CA ASN A 92 -8.61 2.78 -3.38
C ASN A 92 -9.51 1.69 -3.97
N MET A 93 -9.03 0.99 -5.00
CA MET A 93 -9.73 -0.11 -5.70
C MET A 93 -9.49 -1.48 -5.06
N ALA A 94 -8.63 -1.57 -4.03
CA ALA A 94 -8.18 -2.83 -3.46
C ALA A 94 -9.32 -3.68 -2.87
N CYS A 95 -9.17 -5.00 -3.00
CA CYS A 95 -10.11 -6.00 -2.50
C CYS A 95 -9.36 -7.16 -1.84
N SER A 96 -9.90 -7.67 -0.74
CA SER A 96 -9.33 -8.85 -0.08
C SER A 96 -9.26 -10.04 -1.03
N SER A 97 -8.19 -10.83 -0.90
CA SER A 97 -7.91 -12.04 -1.69
C SER A 97 -7.74 -11.78 -3.19
N ALA A 98 -7.57 -10.52 -3.61
CA ALA A 98 -7.32 -10.19 -5.01
C ALA A 98 -5.95 -10.70 -5.47
N LYS A 99 -5.89 -11.16 -6.73
CA LYS A 99 -4.69 -11.63 -7.42
C LYS A 99 -4.32 -10.69 -8.56
N ALA A 100 -3.04 -10.65 -8.92
CA ALA A 100 -2.63 -9.97 -10.16
C ALA A 100 -3.10 -10.74 -11.38
N GLY A 101 -2.94 -12.06 -11.36
CA GLY A 101 -3.29 -12.97 -12.45
C GLY A 101 -4.50 -13.85 -12.16
N GLY A 102 -4.84 -14.67 -13.16
CA GLY A 102 -5.85 -15.71 -13.05
C GLY A 102 -7.26 -15.21 -12.68
N THR A 103 -8.10 -16.15 -12.29
CA THR A 103 -9.45 -15.89 -11.79
C THR A 103 -9.44 -15.86 -10.27
N SER A 104 -9.92 -14.79 -9.67
CA SER A 104 -10.21 -14.72 -8.24
C SER A 104 -11.71 -14.72 -8.02
N LYS A 105 -12.18 -15.45 -6.99
CA LYS A 105 -13.61 -15.52 -6.65
C LYS A 105 -14.23 -14.16 -6.30
N ARG A 106 -13.42 -13.18 -5.87
CA ARG A 106 -13.89 -11.85 -5.43
C ARG A 106 -13.42 -10.71 -6.31
N SER A 107 -12.15 -10.68 -6.68
CA SER A 107 -11.56 -9.61 -7.49
C SER A 107 -10.18 -10.02 -7.97
N ASN A 108 -9.74 -9.42 -9.06
CA ASN A 108 -8.36 -9.49 -9.55
C ASN A 108 -7.95 -8.11 -10.09
N MET A 109 -6.67 -7.95 -10.43
CA MET A 109 -6.16 -6.67 -10.94
C MET A 109 -6.92 -6.21 -12.19
N GLN A 110 -7.29 -7.14 -13.08
CA GLN A 110 -8.04 -6.81 -14.30
C GLN A 110 -9.41 -6.17 -14.00
N SER A 111 -10.15 -6.72 -13.03
CA SER A 111 -11.46 -6.17 -12.64
C SER A 111 -11.31 -4.81 -11.98
N GLN A 112 -10.32 -4.63 -11.09
CA GLN A 112 -10.04 -3.35 -10.44
C GLN A 112 -9.72 -2.26 -11.47
N VAL A 113 -8.81 -2.55 -12.41
CA VAL A 113 -8.44 -1.61 -13.50
C VAL A 113 -9.65 -1.31 -14.40
N SER A 114 -10.46 -2.32 -14.74
CA SER A 114 -11.67 -2.11 -15.56
C SER A 114 -12.68 -1.20 -14.84
N HIS A 115 -12.90 -1.40 -13.53
CA HIS A 115 -13.79 -0.52 -12.76
C HIS A 115 -13.27 0.91 -12.69
N ALA A 116 -11.96 1.11 -12.50
CA ALA A 116 -11.36 2.44 -12.46
C ALA A 116 -11.50 3.17 -13.80
N LEU A 117 -11.30 2.47 -14.92
CA LEU A 117 -11.50 3.00 -16.27
C LEU A 117 -12.97 3.37 -16.53
N ASN A 118 -13.89 2.44 -16.25
CA ASN A 118 -15.32 2.65 -16.48
C ASN A 118 -15.92 3.81 -15.67
N ARG A 119 -15.35 4.09 -14.51
CA ARG A 119 -15.74 5.21 -13.64
C ARG A 119 -14.95 6.48 -13.90
N ASN A 120 -14.04 6.45 -14.87
CA ASN A 120 -13.13 7.56 -15.18
C ASN A 120 -12.32 8.05 -13.96
N THR A 121 -12.06 7.16 -12.97
CA THR A 121 -11.21 7.47 -11.82
C THR A 121 -9.72 7.23 -12.12
N LEU A 122 -9.43 6.46 -13.16
CA LEU A 122 -8.10 6.32 -13.77
C LEU A 122 -8.16 6.97 -15.15
N ASN A 123 -7.49 8.10 -15.32
CA ASN A 123 -7.52 8.91 -16.54
C ASN A 123 -6.23 9.74 -16.69
N ALA A 124 -6.15 10.59 -17.71
CA ALA A 124 -4.96 11.38 -18.02
C ALA A 124 -4.55 12.39 -16.92
N ASN A 125 -5.45 12.71 -15.98
CA ASN A 125 -5.19 13.59 -14.84
C ASN A 125 -4.75 12.81 -13.59
N THR A 126 -4.61 11.48 -13.66
CA THR A 126 -4.08 10.68 -12.55
C THR A 126 -2.61 10.98 -12.37
N ASP A 127 -2.20 11.41 -11.17
CA ASP A 127 -0.81 11.73 -10.84
C ASP A 127 -0.01 10.50 -10.46
N SER A 128 -0.62 9.60 -9.68
CA SER A 128 0.08 8.44 -9.15
C SER A 128 -0.78 7.20 -9.15
N VAL A 129 -0.15 6.06 -9.42
CA VAL A 129 -0.77 4.74 -9.32
C VAL A 129 0.09 3.84 -8.43
N LEU A 130 -0.50 3.32 -7.36
CA LEU A 130 0.14 2.36 -6.45
C LEU A 130 -0.42 0.97 -6.69
N ILE A 131 0.45 -0.03 -6.86
CA ILE A 131 0.08 -1.42 -7.19
C ILE A 131 0.69 -2.37 -6.16
N GLN A 132 -0.13 -3.23 -5.52
CA GLN A 132 0.34 -4.22 -4.55
C GLN A 132 -0.40 -5.55 -4.74
N PHE A 133 0.22 -6.50 -5.44
CA PHE A 133 -0.27 -7.87 -5.66
C PHE A 133 0.89 -8.85 -5.57
N GLY A 134 0.61 -10.07 -5.17
CA GLY A 134 1.61 -11.15 -5.13
C GLY A 134 1.36 -12.14 -3.99
N ALA A 135 0.91 -11.69 -2.82
CA ALA A 135 0.68 -12.58 -1.68
C ALA A 135 -0.36 -13.68 -1.99
N ASN A 136 -1.45 -13.32 -2.68
CA ASN A 136 -2.49 -14.26 -3.07
C ASN A 136 -2.17 -15.04 -4.37
N ASP A 137 -1.17 -14.58 -5.13
CA ASP A 137 -0.68 -15.27 -6.33
C ASP A 137 0.35 -16.35 -5.96
N ALA A 138 1.00 -16.21 -4.80
CA ALA A 138 1.92 -17.22 -4.29
C ALA A 138 1.17 -18.52 -3.96
N PRO A 139 1.80 -19.71 -4.13
CA PRO A 139 1.25 -20.97 -3.69
C PRO A 139 0.90 -20.90 -2.20
N SER A 140 -0.22 -21.51 -1.82
CA SER A 140 -0.62 -21.56 -0.42
C SER A 140 0.47 -22.20 0.43
N LEU A 141 0.88 -21.52 1.49
CA LEU A 141 1.88 -22.01 2.45
C LEU A 141 1.39 -23.23 3.24
N ILE A 142 0.09 -23.51 3.22
CA ILE A 142 -0.55 -24.51 4.11
C ILE A 142 -1.05 -25.73 3.34
N THR A 143 -1.47 -25.59 2.08
CA THR A 143 -2.22 -26.67 1.40
C THR A 143 -1.53 -27.27 0.17
N ASP A 144 -0.71 -26.53 -0.60
CA ASP A 144 -0.35 -26.98 -1.97
C ASP A 144 1.15 -27.17 -2.24
N ASN A 145 1.96 -27.07 -1.30
CA ASN A 145 3.40 -27.18 -1.18
C ASN A 145 3.91 -26.04 -0.30
N PRO A 146 4.37 -26.34 0.90
CA PRO A 146 5.06 -25.33 1.68
C PRO A 146 6.24 -24.85 0.81
N VAL A 147 6.40 -23.53 0.68
CA VAL A 147 7.56 -22.91 0.02
C VAL A 147 8.78 -23.16 0.93
N THR A 148 8.96 -24.43 1.32
CA THR A 148 10.13 -24.90 2.03
C THR A 148 11.29 -24.85 1.04
N GLY A 149 12.14 -23.86 1.19
CA GLY A 149 13.33 -23.68 0.36
C GLY A 149 13.09 -22.99 -0.98
N ALA A 150 11.95 -22.29 -1.21
CA ALA A 150 11.85 -21.42 -2.37
C ALA A 150 12.96 -20.37 -2.32
N SER A 151 13.85 -20.46 -3.26
CA SER A 151 14.88 -19.46 -3.51
C SER A 151 14.20 -18.13 -3.89
N SER A 152 14.82 -17.01 -3.55
CA SER A 152 14.42 -15.70 -4.08
C SER A 152 14.45 -15.67 -5.62
N ASP A 153 15.06 -16.65 -6.26
CA ASP A 153 15.18 -16.80 -7.70
C ASP A 153 14.01 -17.55 -8.34
N ALA A 154 13.18 -18.25 -7.54
CA ALA A 154 11.94 -18.83 -8.04
C ALA A 154 10.97 -17.73 -8.52
N ILE A 155 10.09 -18.06 -9.44
CA ILE A 155 9.16 -17.11 -10.04
C ILE A 155 7.71 -17.48 -9.70
N LEU A 156 6.86 -16.47 -9.47
CA LEU A 156 5.41 -16.64 -9.49
C LEU A 156 4.96 -17.15 -10.86
N GLY A 157 3.85 -17.87 -10.90
CA GLY A 157 3.34 -18.44 -12.13
C GLY A 157 3.17 -17.41 -13.27
N GLU A 158 3.11 -17.90 -14.50
CA GLU A 158 2.96 -17.06 -15.70
C GLU A 158 1.77 -16.11 -15.60
N ASP A 159 0.65 -16.55 -15.02
CA ASP A 159 -0.56 -15.75 -14.82
C ASP A 159 -0.30 -14.46 -14.04
N TYR A 160 0.58 -14.50 -13.03
CA TYR A 160 0.96 -13.30 -12.26
C TYR A 160 1.63 -12.26 -13.17
N PHE A 161 2.67 -12.67 -13.90
CA PHE A 161 3.42 -11.75 -14.76
C PHE A 161 2.57 -11.26 -15.94
N LYS A 162 1.72 -12.13 -16.49
CA LYS A 162 0.76 -11.76 -17.54
C LYS A 162 -0.23 -10.73 -17.01
N GLY A 163 -0.83 -10.97 -15.84
CA GLY A 163 -1.77 -10.05 -15.21
C GLY A 163 -1.14 -8.69 -14.93
N MET A 164 0.06 -8.66 -14.35
CA MET A 164 0.82 -7.42 -14.13
C MET A 164 1.09 -6.67 -15.44
N ARG A 165 1.63 -7.35 -16.46
CA ARG A 165 1.96 -6.74 -17.75
C ARG A 165 0.73 -6.15 -18.43
N ASP A 166 -0.32 -6.93 -18.58
CA ASP A 166 -1.50 -6.54 -19.34
C ASP A 166 -2.20 -5.35 -18.68
N ASN A 167 -2.31 -5.36 -17.33
CA ASN A 167 -2.98 -4.29 -16.61
C ASN A 167 -2.09 -3.04 -16.44
N ILE A 168 -0.79 -3.15 -16.20
CA ILE A 168 0.12 -1.99 -16.22
C ILE A 168 0.10 -1.32 -17.58
N SER A 169 0.04 -2.08 -18.69
CA SER A 169 -0.10 -1.52 -20.03
C SER A 169 -1.41 -0.74 -20.21
N ARG A 170 -2.52 -1.21 -19.64
CA ARG A 170 -3.81 -0.49 -19.65
C ARG A 170 -3.73 0.80 -18.83
N ILE A 171 -3.11 0.73 -17.64
CA ILE A 171 -2.90 1.89 -16.75
C ILE A 171 -2.06 2.96 -17.49
N LYS A 172 -0.94 2.58 -18.10
CA LYS A 172 -0.08 3.50 -18.87
C LYS A 172 -0.82 4.21 -19.99
N ARG A 173 -1.71 3.50 -20.71
CA ARG A 173 -2.51 4.13 -21.78
C ARG A 173 -3.54 5.11 -21.25
N ALA A 174 -4.14 4.84 -20.10
CA ALA A 174 -5.16 5.69 -19.51
C ALA A 174 -4.58 6.89 -18.76
N ALA A 175 -3.45 6.69 -18.11
CA ALA A 175 -2.76 7.68 -17.27
C ALA A 175 -1.29 7.80 -17.70
N PRO A 176 -1.02 8.38 -18.89
CA PRO A 176 0.33 8.37 -19.49
C PRO A 176 1.36 9.19 -18.70
N ASN A 177 0.89 10.14 -17.91
CA ASN A 177 1.75 11.01 -17.09
C ASN A 177 1.88 10.53 -15.65
N ALA A 178 1.12 9.51 -15.24
CA ALA A 178 1.11 9.04 -13.87
C ALA A 178 2.44 8.38 -13.48
N LYS A 179 2.90 8.67 -12.27
CA LYS A 179 3.97 7.89 -11.65
C LYS A 179 3.39 6.55 -11.19
N ILE A 180 3.77 5.46 -11.85
CA ILE A 180 3.32 4.10 -11.53
C ILE A 180 4.36 3.42 -10.65
N THR A 181 3.96 2.97 -9.46
CA THR A 181 4.85 2.32 -8.50
C THR A 181 4.25 1.00 -8.02
N VAL A 182 4.99 -0.09 -8.20
CA VAL A 182 4.71 -1.37 -7.54
C VAL A 182 5.29 -1.28 -6.12
N VAL A 183 4.45 -1.50 -5.13
CA VAL A 183 4.80 -1.40 -3.70
C VAL A 183 4.84 -2.80 -3.11
N SER A 184 6.00 -3.23 -2.58
CA SER A 184 6.08 -4.53 -1.91
C SER A 184 5.30 -4.55 -0.59
N TYR A 185 5.10 -5.74 -0.01
CA TYR A 185 4.47 -5.85 1.31
C TYR A 185 5.40 -5.33 2.41
N PRO A 186 4.84 -4.84 3.54
CA PRO A 186 5.66 -4.56 4.72
C PRO A 186 6.29 -5.85 5.25
N ALA A 187 7.41 -5.74 5.95
CA ALA A 187 8.04 -6.89 6.57
C ALA A 187 7.13 -7.51 7.64
N VAL A 188 6.83 -8.79 7.50
CA VAL A 188 6.08 -9.59 8.47
C VAL A 188 7.05 -10.29 9.42
N SER A 189 8.09 -10.95 8.88
CA SER A 189 9.14 -11.59 9.66
C SER A 189 10.24 -10.62 10.08
N ALA A 190 10.92 -10.94 11.16
CA ALA A 190 12.13 -10.21 11.59
C ALA A 190 13.31 -10.49 10.64
N PRO A 191 14.35 -9.63 10.61
CA PRO A 191 15.52 -9.81 9.75
C PRO A 191 16.27 -11.13 9.94
N ASN A 192 16.17 -11.73 11.12
CA ASN A 192 16.76 -13.05 11.44
C ASN A 192 15.84 -14.22 11.05
N GLY A 193 14.72 -13.98 10.39
CA GLY A 193 13.73 -14.97 9.99
C GLY A 193 12.65 -15.28 11.03
N ALA A 194 12.72 -14.66 12.21
CA ALA A 194 11.76 -14.93 13.27
C ALA A 194 10.36 -14.43 12.90
N LEU A 195 9.35 -15.23 13.23
CA LEU A 195 7.93 -14.90 13.16
C LEU A 195 7.32 -14.93 14.55
N CYS A 196 6.61 -13.87 14.94
CA CYS A 196 5.99 -13.73 16.26
C CYS A 196 4.46 -13.70 16.14
N PRO A 197 3.82 -14.83 15.87
CA PRO A 197 2.38 -14.87 15.56
C PRO A 197 1.50 -14.59 16.78
N VAL A 198 2.00 -14.81 18.00
CA VAL A 198 1.25 -14.59 19.24
C VAL A 198 1.81 -13.35 19.94
N ARG A 199 1.01 -12.28 19.99
CA ARG A 199 1.38 -10.96 20.52
C ARG A 199 0.32 -10.50 21.52
N THR A 200 0.34 -11.07 22.71
CA THR A 200 -0.63 -10.78 23.77
C THR A 200 -0.07 -9.77 24.77
N GLN A 201 -0.90 -8.81 25.17
CA GLN A 201 -0.55 -7.86 26.22
C GLN A 201 -0.43 -8.60 27.57
N GLY A 202 0.71 -8.44 28.24
CA GLY A 202 0.95 -9.04 29.56
C GLY A 202 1.56 -10.46 29.55
N PHE A 203 1.72 -11.09 28.40
CA PHE A 203 2.29 -12.46 28.28
C PHE A 203 3.68 -12.50 27.63
N GLY A 204 4.43 -11.40 27.66
CA GLY A 204 5.77 -11.33 27.09
C GLY A 204 5.80 -11.14 25.57
N PRO A 205 6.96 -11.27 24.90
CA PRO A 205 7.15 -10.92 23.49
C PRO A 205 6.48 -11.85 22.49
N GLY A 206 5.75 -12.87 22.93
CA GLY A 206 5.13 -13.86 22.06
C GLY A 206 6.05 -15.04 21.72
N PHE A 207 5.55 -15.93 20.86
CA PHE A 207 6.32 -17.09 20.38
C PHE A 207 7.02 -16.78 19.07
N ASN A 208 8.25 -17.26 18.93
CA ASN A 208 8.89 -17.42 17.64
C ASN A 208 8.59 -18.83 17.12
N LEU A 209 7.80 -18.94 16.06
CA LEU A 209 7.44 -20.20 15.41
C LEU A 209 8.20 -20.45 14.11
N ASP A 210 8.98 -19.48 13.64
CA ASP A 210 9.66 -19.58 12.34
C ASP A 210 11.05 -20.25 12.47
N PHE A 211 11.07 -21.44 13.04
CA PHE A 211 12.31 -22.24 13.09
C PHE A 211 12.69 -22.85 11.73
N LEU A 212 11.82 -22.76 10.71
CA LEU A 212 12.08 -23.21 9.34
C LEU A 212 12.30 -22.05 8.37
N ALA A 213 12.26 -20.82 8.83
CA ALA A 213 12.34 -19.59 8.02
C ALA A 213 11.33 -19.52 6.84
N VAL A 214 10.24 -20.28 6.91
CA VAL A 214 9.25 -20.37 5.83
C VAL A 214 8.63 -19.03 5.50
N ALA A 215 8.18 -18.29 6.52
CA ALA A 215 7.57 -16.96 6.33
C ALA A 215 8.58 -15.98 5.70
N HIS A 216 9.80 -15.98 6.20
CA HIS A 216 10.85 -15.10 5.68
C HIS A 216 11.25 -15.41 4.24
N ASN A 217 11.36 -16.69 3.88
CA ASN A 217 11.64 -17.11 2.51
C ASN A 217 10.49 -16.76 1.58
N THR A 218 9.25 -16.90 2.03
CA THR A 218 8.06 -16.49 1.28
C THR A 218 8.03 -14.99 1.03
N GLU A 219 8.34 -14.17 2.02
CA GLU A 219 8.44 -12.72 1.85
C GLU A 219 9.50 -12.34 0.80
N LYS A 220 10.69 -12.94 0.89
CA LYS A 220 11.76 -12.74 -0.09
C LYS A 220 11.30 -13.14 -1.50
N PHE A 221 10.67 -14.31 -1.61
CA PHE A 221 10.13 -14.82 -2.86
C PHE A 221 9.12 -13.84 -3.47
N ILE A 222 8.09 -13.42 -2.72
CA ILE A 222 7.08 -12.49 -3.21
C ILE A 222 7.72 -11.15 -3.58
N ASN A 223 8.56 -10.59 -2.72
CA ASN A 223 9.21 -9.29 -2.93
C ASN A 223 10.10 -9.28 -4.19
N SER A 224 10.87 -10.35 -4.43
CA SER A 224 11.70 -10.47 -5.63
C SER A 224 10.86 -10.54 -6.91
N ASN A 225 9.73 -11.25 -6.88
CA ASN A 225 8.83 -11.34 -8.03
C ASN A 225 8.10 -10.02 -8.31
N MET A 226 7.70 -9.28 -7.28
CA MET A 226 7.13 -7.93 -7.44
C MET A 226 8.15 -6.97 -8.06
N TYR A 227 9.42 -7.03 -7.62
CA TYR A 227 10.51 -6.27 -8.22
C TYR A 227 10.72 -6.64 -9.71
N ARG A 228 10.75 -7.94 -10.04
CA ARG A 228 10.87 -8.42 -11.42
C ARG A 228 9.71 -7.92 -12.29
N ALA A 229 8.47 -7.98 -11.77
CA ALA A 229 7.31 -7.48 -12.48
C ALA A 229 7.39 -5.97 -12.73
N ALA A 230 7.82 -5.19 -11.76
CA ALA A 230 8.03 -3.75 -11.93
C ALA A 230 9.09 -3.46 -13.02
N ARG A 231 10.24 -4.13 -12.94
CA ARG A 231 11.33 -3.99 -13.92
C ARG A 231 10.90 -4.38 -15.34
N ALA A 232 10.23 -5.53 -15.48
CA ALA A 232 9.76 -6.02 -16.78
C ALA A 232 8.74 -5.08 -17.45
N ASN A 233 8.02 -4.31 -16.63
CA ASN A 233 7.04 -3.34 -17.11
C ASN A 233 7.55 -1.89 -17.16
N ASN A 234 8.82 -1.66 -16.86
CA ASN A 234 9.43 -0.32 -16.79
C ASN A 234 8.58 0.66 -15.96
N VAL A 235 8.31 0.28 -14.71
CA VAL A 235 7.65 1.11 -13.69
C VAL A 235 8.48 1.12 -12.40
N ASN A 236 8.18 2.05 -11.51
CA ASN A 236 8.89 2.16 -10.26
C ASN A 236 8.61 0.98 -9.33
N PHE A 237 9.56 0.68 -8.46
CA PHE A 237 9.41 -0.28 -7.37
C PHE A 237 9.76 0.38 -6.05
N TYR A 238 8.85 0.34 -5.09
CA TYR A 238 9.10 0.78 -3.72
C TYR A 238 9.24 -0.44 -2.81
N ASN A 239 10.45 -0.67 -2.31
CA ASN A 239 10.74 -1.80 -1.41
C ASN A 239 10.27 -1.50 0.02
N LEU A 240 8.95 -1.61 0.25
CA LEU A 240 8.36 -1.40 1.56
C LEU A 240 8.85 -2.44 2.57
N ASN A 241 9.13 -3.67 2.12
CA ASN A 241 9.69 -4.72 3.00
C ASN A 241 11.01 -4.26 3.63
N ALA A 242 11.94 -3.76 2.82
CA ALA A 242 13.20 -3.24 3.33
C ALA A 242 13.00 -1.99 4.21
N ALA A 243 12.09 -1.10 3.83
CA ALA A 243 11.81 0.14 4.58
C ALA A 243 11.21 -0.14 5.97
N THR A 244 10.51 -1.26 6.14
CA THR A 244 9.83 -1.63 7.39
C THR A 244 10.46 -2.82 8.12
N LYS A 245 11.66 -3.24 7.73
CA LYS A 245 12.32 -4.47 8.24
C LYS A 245 12.40 -4.57 9.76
N TYR A 246 12.44 -3.44 10.46
CA TYR A 246 12.47 -3.38 11.94
C TYR A 246 11.09 -3.10 12.56
N ASN A 247 10.06 -2.95 11.74
CA ASN A 247 8.68 -2.69 12.17
C ASN A 247 7.76 -3.92 11.94
N ASN A 248 8.39 -5.09 11.82
CA ASN A 248 7.77 -6.37 11.56
C ASN A 248 6.88 -6.86 12.73
N MET A 249 6.32 -8.05 12.59
CA MET A 249 5.44 -8.68 13.59
C MET A 249 6.13 -8.88 14.97
N CYS A 250 7.46 -9.06 14.99
CA CYS A 250 8.23 -9.25 16.23
C CYS A 250 8.65 -7.94 16.91
N ALA A 251 8.44 -6.79 16.28
CA ALA A 251 8.79 -5.50 16.86
C ALA A 251 7.98 -5.20 18.12
N ASN A 252 8.46 -4.29 18.94
CA ASN A 252 7.72 -3.80 20.11
C ASN A 252 6.40 -3.13 19.69
N ASN A 253 5.41 -3.14 20.56
CA ASN A 253 4.08 -2.58 20.28
C ASN A 253 4.15 -1.12 19.78
N SER A 254 5.07 -0.32 20.32
CA SER A 254 5.28 1.06 19.89
C SER A 254 5.89 1.22 18.48
N GLN A 255 6.41 0.15 17.89
CA GLN A 255 7.12 0.17 16.61
C GLN A 255 6.50 -0.74 15.55
N ARG A 256 5.60 -1.65 15.94
CA ARG A 256 5.08 -2.71 15.09
C ARG A 256 4.07 -2.22 14.07
N TYR A 257 4.28 -2.54 12.78
CA TYR A 257 3.40 -2.21 11.66
C TYR A 257 2.56 -3.38 11.17
N VAL A 258 2.88 -4.61 11.58
CA VAL A 258 2.13 -5.81 11.23
C VAL A 258 1.64 -6.49 12.50
N ALA A 259 0.34 -6.78 12.56
CA ALA A 259 -0.29 -7.47 13.68
C ALA A 259 0.10 -8.94 13.72
N GLY A 260 0.11 -9.53 14.91
CA GLY A 260 0.23 -10.97 15.08
C GLY A 260 -0.99 -11.72 14.55
N LEU A 261 -0.90 -13.05 14.52
CA LEU A 261 -2.04 -13.92 14.25
C LEU A 261 -3.04 -13.88 15.42
N VAL A 262 -2.52 -13.98 16.65
CA VAL A 262 -3.24 -13.68 17.89
C VAL A 262 -2.66 -12.37 18.42
N GLU A 263 -3.44 -11.30 18.39
CA GLU A 263 -2.96 -9.94 18.65
C GLU A 263 -3.87 -9.20 19.64
N THR A 264 -3.31 -8.78 20.76
CA THR A 264 -4.02 -7.96 21.74
C THR A 264 -3.24 -6.70 22.13
N GLY A 265 -2.02 -6.54 21.58
CA GLY A 265 -1.08 -5.50 22.00
C GLY A 265 -1.19 -4.20 21.21
N VAL A 266 -1.76 -4.22 20.00
CA VAL A 266 -1.87 -3.04 19.11
C VAL A 266 -3.19 -3.01 18.35
N PRO A 267 -3.76 -1.81 18.11
CA PRO A 267 -4.94 -1.66 17.26
C PRO A 267 -4.68 -2.11 15.82
N HIS A 268 -5.56 -2.95 15.29
CA HIS A 268 -5.48 -3.50 13.95
C HIS A 268 -6.87 -3.86 13.42
N ASN A 269 -7.00 -4.14 12.13
CA ASN A 269 -8.25 -4.55 11.50
C ASN A 269 -8.33 -6.08 11.32
N LEU A 270 -7.25 -6.68 10.82
CA LEU A 270 -7.11 -8.12 10.59
C LEU A 270 -5.80 -8.62 11.21
N SER A 271 -5.81 -9.86 11.67
CA SER A 271 -4.60 -10.59 12.05
C SER A 271 -3.64 -10.66 10.87
N THR A 272 -2.35 -10.63 11.12
CA THR A 272 -1.27 -10.70 10.12
C THR A 272 -1.27 -9.57 9.08
N HIS A 273 -2.11 -8.56 9.24
CA HIS A 273 -2.22 -7.39 8.38
C HIS A 273 -1.64 -6.13 9.04
N ILE A 274 -1.74 -5.02 8.32
CA ILE A 274 -1.17 -3.75 8.75
C ILE A 274 -1.92 -3.20 9.97
N THR A 275 -1.19 -2.82 11.01
CA THR A 275 -1.73 -2.17 12.20
C THR A 275 -2.20 -0.74 11.89
N HIS A 276 -3.00 -0.12 12.77
CA HIS A 276 -3.40 1.28 12.57
C HIS A 276 -2.20 2.22 12.53
N LYS A 277 -1.17 1.96 13.33
CA LYS A 277 0.11 2.69 13.25
C LYS A 277 0.82 2.42 11.94
N GLY A 278 0.89 1.15 11.51
CA GLY A 278 1.51 0.77 10.25
C GLY A 278 0.89 1.51 9.07
N ASN A 279 -0.44 1.60 8.98
CA ASN A 279 -1.12 2.34 7.91
C ASN A 279 -0.68 3.79 7.83
N ARG A 280 -0.60 4.50 8.98
CA ARG A 280 -0.18 5.90 9.01
C ARG A 280 1.27 6.10 8.57
N GLU A 281 2.18 5.29 9.11
CA GLU A 281 3.61 5.42 8.82
C GLU A 281 3.94 4.99 7.38
N ILE A 282 3.31 3.93 6.89
CA ILE A 282 3.47 3.49 5.50
C ILE A 282 2.91 4.55 4.54
N ALA A 283 1.75 5.12 4.83
CA ALA A 283 1.20 6.21 4.02
C ALA A 283 2.18 7.39 3.96
N ARG A 284 2.80 7.77 5.09
CA ARG A 284 3.84 8.81 5.12
C ARG A 284 5.06 8.46 4.28
N MET A 285 5.51 7.20 4.33
CA MET A 285 6.64 6.72 3.50
C MET A 285 6.30 6.80 2.01
N LEU A 286 5.09 6.35 1.63
CA LEU A 286 4.64 6.37 0.23
C LEU A 286 4.47 7.79 -0.28
N ASN A 287 3.88 8.69 0.52
CA ASN A 287 3.77 10.10 0.20
C ASN A 287 5.14 10.74 -0.14
N ASN A 288 6.17 10.37 0.62
CA ASN A 288 7.48 11.00 0.47
C ASN A 288 8.34 10.38 -0.65
N SER A 289 8.04 9.17 -1.10
CA SER A 289 9.00 8.40 -1.93
C SER A 289 8.38 7.66 -3.12
N ALA A 290 7.13 7.30 -3.08
CA ALA A 290 6.50 6.44 -4.07
C ALA A 290 5.52 7.16 -5.02
N MET A 291 5.09 8.36 -4.64
CA MET A 291 4.16 9.20 -5.42
C MET A 291 4.85 10.40 -6.03
#